data_1964499b98fc1600c782627c90da7be6
#
_entry.id   1964499b98fc1600c782627c90da7be6
#
_cell.length_a   1.000
_cell.length_b   1.000
_cell.length_c   1.000
_cell.angle_alpha   90.00
_cell.angle_beta   90.00
_cell.angle_gamma   90.00
#
_symmetry.space_group_name_H-M   'P 1'
#
loop_
_entity.id
_entity.type
_entity.pdbx_description
1 polymer ?
#
loop_
_entity_poly.entity_id
_entity_poly.type
_entity_poly.pdbx_seq_one_letter_code
_entity_poly.pdbx_strand_id
1 'polypeptide(L)'
;MTIFSIINSTAILPTQILENATITIEDGVIIDIAENGPATERYVNAEGAICMPGIIDSHSDGFEMEPRPRPSVRLPLDFSIQSFEAKVRAAGVTTLFHGIGFENDGNRTVESANAYVNIIHEYSSSPTVMMNHRVLYRLDARDADGFNALCARIESDRQVDAKPLVSFEDHTPGQGQYRDRTYLENWIMGSRNMTREEAVAHVDQILIEREAVRHNKELALPWLTEQAALGNITLMAHDPATPEDVAEAVTWNASIAEFPTSVEAAQAARAAGLRTVCGAPNALRGSSHSGNVSATELISLGLCDGLSSDYLPFAMLGAVGTLVKNGTCTLPEAVRLVTYGPAETVGITDRGRLEVGLVADVVVCRFNRNLPSVLGVWRANGSPLQSLAMQGV
;
A
#
# COMPACT_ATOMS: atom_id res chain seq x y z
N MET A 1 -0.88 -33.03 -0.07
CA MET A 1 0.16 -32.25 0.66
C MET A 1 1.23 -31.86 -0.33
N THR A 2 1.45 -30.55 -0.44
CA THR A 2 2.50 -30.02 -1.33
C THR A 2 3.62 -29.51 -0.45
N ILE A 3 4.71 -30.27 -0.35
CA ILE A 3 5.91 -29.86 0.37
C ILE A 3 7.02 -29.51 -0.62
N PHE A 4 7.70 -28.41 -0.39
CA PHE A 4 8.90 -28.02 -1.15
C PHE A 4 9.81 -27.11 -0.32
N SER A 5 11.07 -26.97 -0.74
CA SER A 5 12.03 -26.10 -0.10
C SER A 5 12.57 -25.03 -1.07
N ILE A 6 12.90 -23.86 -0.54
CA ILE A 6 13.76 -22.86 -1.19
C ILE A 6 15.12 -22.99 -0.49
N ILE A 7 16.15 -23.43 -1.23
CA ILE A 7 17.47 -23.71 -0.70
C ILE A 7 18.53 -22.72 -1.18
N ASN A 8 19.67 -22.65 -0.50
CA ASN A 8 20.81 -21.80 -0.84
C ASN A 8 20.38 -20.33 -0.99
N SER A 9 19.51 -19.84 -0.10
CA SER A 9 19.06 -18.46 -0.10
C SER A 9 19.73 -17.62 0.97
N THR A 10 19.79 -16.31 0.76
CA THR A 10 20.05 -15.32 1.80
C THR A 10 18.70 -14.88 2.37
N ALA A 11 18.25 -15.53 3.45
CA ALA A 11 16.93 -15.26 4.03
C ALA A 11 16.95 -14.01 4.92
N ILE A 12 16.00 -13.09 4.67
CA ILE A 12 15.82 -11.89 5.48
C ILE A 12 14.77 -12.18 6.55
N LEU A 13 15.25 -12.48 7.77
CA LEU A 13 14.44 -12.68 8.94
C LEU A 13 14.15 -11.34 9.64
N PRO A 14 13.20 -11.26 10.58
CA PRO A 14 12.79 -10.01 11.22
C PRO A 14 13.94 -9.18 11.81
N THR A 15 14.97 -9.84 12.35
CA THR A 15 16.08 -9.18 13.07
C THR A 15 17.46 -9.54 12.57
N GLN A 16 17.58 -10.48 11.61
CA GLN A 16 18.88 -10.97 11.12
C GLN A 16 18.79 -11.46 9.68
N ILE A 17 19.96 -11.60 9.07
CA ILE A 17 20.13 -12.24 7.78
C ILE A 17 20.69 -13.65 8.02
N LEU A 18 20.05 -14.65 7.41
CA LEU A 18 20.50 -16.05 7.48
C LEU A 18 21.05 -16.46 6.10
N GLU A 19 22.35 -16.66 6.04
CA GLU A 19 23.03 -17.11 4.81
C GLU A 19 22.82 -18.62 4.60
N ASN A 20 22.87 -19.05 3.33
CA ASN A 20 22.67 -20.46 2.96
C ASN A 20 21.39 -21.08 3.57
N ALA A 21 20.36 -20.26 3.69
CA ALA A 21 19.12 -20.70 4.31
C ALA A 21 18.34 -21.70 3.42
N THR A 22 17.74 -22.66 4.08
CA THR A 22 16.69 -23.52 3.53
C THR A 22 15.38 -23.14 4.21
N ILE A 23 14.35 -22.79 3.42
CA ILE A 23 13.01 -22.51 3.88
C ILE A 23 12.11 -23.63 3.38
N THR A 24 11.52 -24.39 4.28
CA THR A 24 10.63 -25.50 3.95
C THR A 24 9.17 -25.07 4.11
N ILE A 25 8.38 -25.31 3.07
CA ILE A 25 7.00 -24.89 2.96
C ILE A 25 6.13 -26.13 2.74
N GLU A 26 5.10 -26.29 3.54
CA GLU A 26 4.09 -27.34 3.43
C GLU A 26 2.70 -26.73 3.38
N ASP A 27 1.92 -27.08 2.35
CA ASP A 27 0.55 -26.60 2.13
C ASP A 27 0.39 -25.07 2.33
N GLY A 28 1.39 -24.30 1.88
CA GLY A 28 1.39 -22.84 1.92
C GLY A 28 1.78 -22.22 3.26
N VAL A 29 2.30 -23.00 4.20
CA VAL A 29 2.79 -22.54 5.50
C VAL A 29 4.30 -22.81 5.61
N ILE A 30 5.05 -21.89 6.19
CA ILE A 30 6.47 -22.11 6.52
C ILE A 30 6.53 -23.08 7.70
N ILE A 31 7.15 -24.25 7.51
CA ILE A 31 7.27 -25.25 8.57
C ILE A 31 8.68 -25.36 9.15
N ASP A 32 9.69 -24.88 8.43
CA ASP A 32 11.08 -24.84 8.90
C ASP A 32 11.90 -23.76 8.20
N ILE A 33 12.86 -23.21 8.93
CA ILE A 33 13.88 -22.28 8.41
C ILE A 33 15.21 -22.66 9.06
N ALA A 34 16.16 -23.17 8.30
CA ALA A 34 17.43 -23.62 8.80
C ALA A 34 18.61 -23.16 7.95
N GLU A 35 19.73 -22.82 8.59
CA GLU A 35 21.01 -22.63 7.90
C GLU A 35 21.54 -24.00 7.43
N ASN A 36 21.90 -24.09 6.15
CA ASN A 36 22.35 -25.34 5.52
C ASN A 36 21.37 -26.52 5.73
N GLY A 37 20.07 -26.23 5.86
CA GLY A 37 19.06 -27.25 6.04
C GLY A 37 18.95 -28.21 4.84
N PRO A 38 18.38 -29.41 5.03
CA PRO A 38 18.21 -30.38 3.94
C PRO A 38 17.14 -29.88 2.95
N ALA A 39 17.35 -30.16 1.67
CA ALA A 39 16.32 -29.98 0.66
C ALA A 39 15.24 -31.06 0.81
N THR A 40 13.99 -30.67 0.54
CA THR A 40 12.92 -31.65 0.31
C THR A 40 13.08 -32.30 -1.09
N GLU A 41 12.29 -33.33 -1.38
CA GLU A 41 12.31 -33.99 -2.71
C GLU A 41 12.09 -32.99 -3.86
N ARG A 42 11.18 -32.02 -3.66
CA ARG A 42 10.98 -30.88 -4.58
C ARG A 42 11.59 -29.63 -3.98
N TYR A 43 12.41 -28.92 -4.74
CA TYR A 43 13.04 -27.71 -4.24
C TYR A 43 13.32 -26.69 -5.35
N VAL A 44 13.52 -25.46 -4.94
CA VAL A 44 14.03 -24.37 -5.78
C VAL A 44 15.38 -23.95 -5.20
N ASN A 45 16.42 -23.92 -6.04
CA ASN A 45 17.73 -23.40 -5.67
C ASN A 45 17.77 -21.89 -5.93
N ALA A 46 17.86 -21.12 -4.88
CA ALA A 46 17.93 -19.65 -4.96
C ALA A 46 19.32 -19.12 -5.39
N GLU A 47 20.36 -19.98 -5.39
CA GLU A 47 21.72 -19.62 -5.82
C GLU A 47 22.27 -18.37 -5.13
N GLY A 48 22.06 -18.25 -3.83
CA GLY A 48 22.49 -17.10 -3.02
C GLY A 48 21.61 -15.86 -3.15
N ALA A 49 20.48 -15.93 -3.89
CA ALA A 49 19.56 -14.80 -3.98
C ALA A 49 18.88 -14.52 -2.63
N ILE A 50 18.48 -13.27 -2.46
CA ILE A 50 17.71 -12.83 -1.30
C ILE A 50 16.34 -13.51 -1.32
N CYS A 51 15.98 -14.12 -0.19
CA CYS A 51 14.65 -14.63 0.08
C CYS A 51 14.02 -13.79 1.20
N MET A 52 12.89 -13.17 0.92
CA MET A 52 12.20 -12.26 1.83
C MET A 52 10.71 -12.54 1.84
N PRO A 53 9.95 -12.05 2.84
CA PRO A 53 8.50 -12.14 2.81
C PRO A 53 7.92 -11.46 1.58
N GLY A 54 6.74 -11.90 1.15
CA GLY A 54 5.98 -11.21 0.12
C GLY A 54 5.64 -9.76 0.51
N ILE A 55 5.70 -8.87 -0.46
CA ILE A 55 5.42 -7.45 -0.25
C ILE A 55 3.93 -7.26 0.04
N ILE A 56 3.63 -6.46 1.06
CA ILE A 56 2.29 -6.04 1.45
C ILE A 56 2.16 -4.55 1.19
N ASP A 57 1.22 -4.18 0.35
CA ASP A 57 0.98 -2.81 -0.06
C ASP A 57 -0.36 -2.33 0.51
N SER A 58 -0.31 -1.43 1.48
CA SER A 58 -1.51 -0.95 2.19
C SER A 58 -2.26 0.16 1.47
N HIS A 59 -1.69 0.76 0.41
CA HIS A 59 -2.32 1.81 -0.39
C HIS A 59 -1.75 1.82 -1.81
N SER A 60 -2.58 1.46 -2.78
CA SER A 60 -2.22 1.50 -4.20
C SER A 60 -3.34 2.06 -5.06
N ASP A 61 -3.08 3.18 -5.74
CA ASP A 61 -4.00 3.81 -6.70
C ASP A 61 -3.89 3.21 -8.11
N GLY A 62 -2.97 2.27 -8.30
CA GLY A 62 -2.61 1.79 -9.62
C GLY A 62 -3.74 1.11 -10.38
N PHE A 63 -4.66 0.42 -9.68
CA PHE A 63 -5.76 -0.28 -10.34
C PHE A 63 -6.78 0.67 -10.97
N GLU A 64 -7.12 1.80 -10.34
CA GLU A 64 -8.08 2.76 -10.92
C GLU A 64 -7.61 3.32 -12.28
N MET A 65 -6.28 3.32 -12.50
CA MET A 65 -5.68 3.78 -13.76
C MET A 65 -5.62 2.69 -14.84
N GLU A 66 -5.60 1.42 -14.47
CA GLU A 66 -5.43 0.30 -15.39
C GLU A 66 -6.53 0.18 -16.46
N PRO A 67 -7.83 0.37 -16.15
CA PRO A 67 -8.89 0.36 -17.16
C PRO A 67 -8.86 1.57 -18.10
N ARG A 68 -8.05 2.58 -17.79
CA ARG A 68 -7.99 3.84 -18.53
C ARG A 68 -6.57 4.19 -18.97
N PRO A 69 -5.91 3.37 -19.80
CA PRO A 69 -4.49 3.53 -20.13
C PRO A 69 -4.20 4.82 -20.93
N ARG A 70 -5.22 5.44 -21.50
CA ARG A 70 -5.16 6.76 -22.17
C ARG A 70 -6.56 7.38 -22.28
N PRO A 71 -6.64 8.69 -22.58
CA PRO A 71 -7.93 9.37 -22.78
C PRO A 71 -8.82 8.61 -23.78
N SER A 72 -10.12 8.54 -23.48
CA SER A 72 -11.17 7.94 -24.31
C SER A 72 -11.08 6.40 -24.50
N VAL A 73 -10.13 5.71 -23.82
CA VAL A 73 -10.06 4.24 -23.82
C VAL A 73 -10.56 3.71 -22.49
N ARG A 74 -11.43 2.70 -22.55
CA ARG A 74 -11.86 1.92 -21.39
C ARG A 74 -11.71 0.45 -21.69
N LEU A 75 -10.95 -0.25 -20.85
CA LEU A 75 -10.78 -1.70 -20.91
C LEU A 75 -11.81 -2.38 -20.01
N PRO A 76 -12.19 -3.64 -20.31
CA PRO A 76 -12.99 -4.46 -19.40
C PRO A 76 -12.31 -4.62 -18.03
N LEU A 77 -13.09 -4.59 -16.96
CA LEU A 77 -12.53 -4.61 -15.59
C LEU A 77 -11.91 -5.95 -15.23
N ASP A 78 -12.47 -7.05 -15.69
CA ASP A 78 -11.93 -8.41 -15.53
C ASP A 78 -10.54 -8.56 -16.17
N PHE A 79 -10.35 -8.05 -17.38
CA PHE A 79 -9.05 -7.97 -18.02
C PHE A 79 -8.10 -7.05 -17.23
N SER A 80 -8.60 -5.90 -16.78
CA SER A 80 -7.78 -4.89 -16.11
C SER A 80 -7.22 -5.38 -14.78
N ILE A 81 -8.03 -6.09 -13.97
CA ILE A 81 -7.54 -6.61 -12.70
C ILE A 81 -6.50 -7.72 -12.90
N GLN A 82 -6.68 -8.59 -13.88
CA GLN A 82 -5.69 -9.62 -14.23
C GLN A 82 -4.38 -9.00 -14.75
N SER A 83 -4.48 -7.99 -15.62
CA SER A 83 -3.32 -7.25 -16.13
C SER A 83 -2.56 -6.56 -15.02
N PHE A 84 -3.28 -5.92 -14.11
CA PHE A 84 -2.70 -5.24 -12.97
C PHE A 84 -2.04 -6.23 -12.00
N GLU A 85 -2.71 -7.32 -11.63
CA GLU A 85 -2.14 -8.38 -10.80
C GLU A 85 -0.82 -8.90 -11.37
N ALA A 86 -0.78 -9.23 -12.67
CA ALA A 86 0.44 -9.73 -13.32
C ALA A 86 1.61 -8.76 -13.17
N LYS A 87 1.35 -7.46 -13.33
CA LYS A 87 2.35 -6.40 -13.19
C LYS A 87 2.88 -6.28 -11.77
N VAL A 88 1.98 -6.10 -10.79
CA VAL A 88 2.40 -5.86 -9.39
C VAL A 88 3.03 -7.09 -8.77
N ARG A 89 2.60 -8.27 -9.16
CA ARG A 89 3.21 -9.52 -8.75
C ARG A 89 4.64 -9.68 -9.27
N ALA A 90 4.91 -9.23 -10.49
CA ALA A 90 6.27 -9.18 -11.03
C ALA A 90 7.18 -8.22 -10.24
N ALA A 91 6.62 -7.31 -9.45
CA ALA A 91 7.33 -6.45 -8.51
C ALA A 91 7.46 -7.05 -7.09
N GLY A 92 6.96 -8.26 -6.86
CA GLY A 92 7.07 -8.97 -5.56
C GLY A 92 5.87 -8.76 -4.62
N VAL A 93 4.81 -8.09 -5.07
CA VAL A 93 3.62 -7.87 -4.23
C VAL A 93 2.80 -9.17 -4.14
N THR A 94 2.42 -9.54 -2.91
CA THR A 94 1.59 -10.72 -2.62
C THR A 94 0.27 -10.36 -1.94
N THR A 95 0.19 -9.19 -1.31
CA THR A 95 -1.03 -8.62 -0.74
C THR A 95 -1.10 -7.14 -1.10
N LEU A 96 -2.24 -6.68 -1.58
CA LEU A 96 -2.42 -5.30 -2.01
C LEU A 96 -3.81 -4.79 -1.66
N PHE A 97 -3.85 -3.60 -1.07
CA PHE A 97 -5.07 -2.83 -0.83
C PHE A 97 -5.25 -1.83 -1.98
N HIS A 98 -6.27 -2.08 -2.79
CA HIS A 98 -6.65 -1.19 -3.88
C HIS A 98 -7.31 0.07 -3.32
N GLY A 99 -6.69 1.23 -3.51
CA GLY A 99 -7.26 2.52 -3.18
C GLY A 99 -8.40 2.83 -4.15
N ILE A 100 -9.64 2.80 -3.65
CA ILE A 100 -10.84 3.08 -4.45
C ILE A 100 -11.52 4.32 -3.90
N GLY A 101 -11.56 5.38 -4.71
CA GLY A 101 -12.12 6.69 -4.34
C GLY A 101 -13.64 6.70 -4.38
N PHE A 102 -14.27 6.88 -3.21
CA PHE A 102 -15.71 7.14 -3.06
C PHE A 102 -15.95 8.64 -3.12
N GLU A 103 -16.02 9.15 -4.34
CA GLU A 103 -16.18 10.56 -4.65
C GLU A 103 -16.74 10.75 -6.07
N ASN A 104 -17.24 11.95 -6.38
CA ASN A 104 -17.64 12.36 -7.72
C ASN A 104 -16.75 13.52 -8.19
N ASP A 105 -15.52 13.23 -8.55
CA ASP A 105 -14.58 14.22 -9.09
C ASP A 105 -13.85 13.68 -10.33
N GLY A 106 -13.94 14.43 -11.41
CA GLY A 106 -13.27 14.15 -12.67
C GLY A 106 -13.63 12.80 -13.27
N ASN A 107 -12.73 11.83 -13.16
CA ASN A 107 -12.93 10.47 -13.67
C ASN A 107 -13.42 9.47 -12.62
N ARG A 108 -13.46 9.87 -11.36
CA ARG A 108 -13.99 9.07 -10.26
C ARG A 108 -15.48 9.35 -10.09
N THR A 109 -16.26 8.32 -9.94
CA THR A 109 -17.67 8.39 -9.62
C THR A 109 -18.02 7.27 -8.65
N VAL A 110 -19.05 7.48 -7.83
CA VAL A 110 -19.57 6.45 -6.93
C VAL A 110 -19.92 5.17 -7.68
N GLU A 111 -20.46 5.27 -8.91
CA GLU A 111 -20.74 4.12 -9.76
C GLU A 111 -19.48 3.35 -10.10
N SER A 112 -18.40 4.06 -10.53
CA SER A 112 -17.13 3.41 -10.85
C SER A 112 -16.46 2.80 -9.61
N ALA A 113 -16.56 3.44 -8.46
CA ALA A 113 -16.05 2.90 -7.19
C ALA A 113 -16.69 1.55 -6.86
N ASN A 114 -18.04 1.49 -6.91
CA ASN A 114 -18.77 0.25 -6.68
C ASN A 114 -18.42 -0.84 -7.70
N ALA A 115 -18.25 -0.48 -8.98
CA ALA A 115 -17.86 -1.44 -10.02
C ALA A 115 -16.44 -1.99 -9.77
N TYR A 116 -15.49 -1.16 -9.34
CA TYR A 116 -14.13 -1.59 -8.97
C TYR A 116 -14.14 -2.51 -7.75
N VAL A 117 -14.87 -2.17 -6.70
CA VAL A 117 -14.95 -3.04 -5.52
C VAL A 117 -15.59 -4.39 -5.87
N ASN A 118 -16.65 -4.40 -6.70
CA ASN A 118 -17.29 -5.64 -7.15
C ASN A 118 -16.29 -6.56 -7.87
N ILE A 119 -15.55 -6.03 -8.85
CA ILE A 119 -14.61 -6.88 -9.61
C ILE A 119 -13.43 -7.35 -8.72
N ILE A 120 -12.97 -6.55 -7.75
CA ILE A 120 -11.95 -6.97 -6.79
C ILE A 120 -12.43 -8.15 -5.96
N HIS A 121 -13.65 -8.10 -5.42
CA HIS A 121 -14.24 -9.19 -4.62
C HIS A 121 -14.49 -10.45 -5.46
N GLU A 122 -15.07 -10.28 -6.64
CA GLU A 122 -15.30 -11.39 -7.59
C GLU A 122 -13.99 -12.07 -7.96
N TYR A 123 -12.99 -11.29 -8.36
CA TYR A 123 -11.69 -11.82 -8.77
C TYR A 123 -10.93 -12.46 -7.61
N SER A 124 -11.05 -11.93 -6.40
CA SER A 124 -10.43 -12.51 -5.19
C SER A 124 -10.91 -13.94 -4.91
N SER A 125 -12.10 -14.30 -5.37
CA SER A 125 -12.69 -15.63 -5.26
C SER A 125 -12.36 -16.55 -6.44
N SER A 126 -11.66 -16.04 -7.46
CA SER A 126 -11.29 -16.79 -8.65
C SER A 126 -10.25 -17.86 -8.35
N PRO A 127 -10.33 -19.07 -8.95
CA PRO A 127 -9.27 -20.06 -8.83
C PRO A 127 -7.95 -19.65 -9.51
N THR A 128 -7.97 -18.61 -10.32
CA THR A 128 -6.80 -18.08 -11.03
C THR A 128 -6.11 -16.93 -10.30
N VAL A 129 -6.68 -16.45 -9.19
CA VAL A 129 -6.09 -15.37 -8.39
C VAL A 129 -4.72 -15.75 -7.84
N MET A 130 -3.75 -14.88 -8.01
CA MET A 130 -2.36 -15.15 -7.66
C MET A 130 -1.82 -14.24 -6.55
N MET A 131 -2.63 -13.33 -5.99
CA MET A 131 -2.28 -12.53 -4.82
C MET A 131 -3.51 -12.27 -3.94
N ASN A 132 -3.31 -11.69 -2.76
CA ASN A 132 -4.39 -11.33 -1.87
C ASN A 132 -4.83 -9.90 -2.19
N HIS A 133 -5.97 -9.76 -2.86
CA HIS A 133 -6.57 -8.47 -3.17
C HIS A 133 -7.46 -8.03 -2.01
N ARG A 134 -7.28 -6.80 -1.58
CA ARG A 134 -8.07 -6.12 -0.56
C ARG A 134 -8.50 -4.75 -1.05
N VAL A 135 -9.45 -4.13 -0.38
CA VAL A 135 -9.91 -2.78 -0.70
C VAL A 135 -9.46 -1.81 0.39
N LEU A 136 -8.86 -0.69 -0.01
CA LEU A 136 -8.77 0.52 0.77
C LEU A 136 -9.89 1.45 0.28
N TYR A 137 -10.88 1.68 1.12
CA TYR A 137 -12.00 2.58 0.84
C TYR A 137 -11.56 4.02 1.11
N ARG A 138 -11.39 4.81 0.05
CA ARG A 138 -10.96 6.21 0.15
C ARG A 138 -12.20 7.10 0.10
N LEU A 139 -12.41 7.90 1.14
CA LEU A 139 -13.53 8.83 1.23
C LEU A 139 -13.04 10.27 1.20
N ASP A 140 -13.45 11.01 0.17
CA ASP A 140 -13.30 12.48 0.19
C ASP A 140 -14.26 13.07 1.24
N ALA A 141 -13.70 13.84 2.18
CA ALA A 141 -14.42 14.46 3.28
C ALA A 141 -15.54 15.42 2.84
N ARG A 142 -15.49 15.89 1.59
CA ARG A 142 -16.40 16.87 1.05
C ARG A 142 -17.48 16.28 0.13
N ASP A 143 -17.50 14.96 -0.11
CA ASP A 143 -18.45 14.28 -0.99
C ASP A 143 -19.52 13.53 -0.19
N ALA A 144 -20.74 14.07 -0.17
CA ALA A 144 -21.86 13.45 0.53
C ALA A 144 -22.38 12.18 -0.15
N ASP A 145 -22.36 12.12 -1.48
CA ASP A 145 -22.77 10.93 -2.23
C ASP A 145 -21.73 9.82 -2.05
N GLY A 146 -20.44 10.17 -2.05
CA GLY A 146 -19.33 9.27 -1.71
C GLY A 146 -19.50 8.68 -0.31
N PHE A 147 -19.83 9.52 0.68
CA PHE A 147 -20.08 9.06 2.04
C PHE A 147 -21.26 8.07 2.12
N ASN A 148 -22.39 8.41 1.53
CA ASN A 148 -23.59 7.55 1.53
C ASN A 148 -23.31 6.19 0.87
N ALA A 149 -22.60 6.22 -0.27
CA ALA A 149 -22.21 5.01 -0.98
C ALA A 149 -21.22 4.15 -0.19
N LEU A 150 -20.23 4.78 0.48
CA LEU A 150 -19.28 4.10 1.35
C LEU A 150 -19.99 3.37 2.49
N CYS A 151 -20.91 4.04 3.20
CA CYS A 151 -21.68 3.44 4.30
C CYS A 151 -22.41 2.18 3.83
N ALA A 152 -23.18 2.30 2.73
CA ALA A 152 -23.92 1.19 2.16
C ALA A 152 -22.99 0.03 1.73
N ARG A 153 -21.83 0.38 1.17
CA ARG A 153 -20.83 -0.59 0.71
C ARG A 153 -20.21 -1.35 1.88
N ILE A 154 -19.72 -0.67 2.89
CA ILE A 154 -19.12 -1.29 4.08
C ILE A 154 -20.13 -2.22 4.76
N GLU A 155 -21.40 -1.83 4.84
CA GLU A 155 -22.42 -2.68 5.43
C GLU A 155 -22.67 -3.95 4.61
N SER A 156 -22.69 -3.86 3.28
CA SER A 156 -22.87 -5.03 2.40
C SER A 156 -21.66 -5.96 2.42
N ASP A 157 -20.46 -5.43 2.61
CA ASP A 157 -19.20 -6.17 2.51
C ASP A 157 -18.74 -6.80 3.83
N ARG A 158 -19.46 -6.62 4.94
CA ARG A 158 -19.10 -7.16 6.29
C ARG A 158 -18.82 -8.66 6.30
N GLN A 159 -19.41 -9.43 5.39
CA GLN A 159 -19.17 -10.87 5.27
C GLN A 159 -17.89 -11.20 4.48
N VAL A 160 -17.45 -10.28 3.63
CA VAL A 160 -16.26 -10.45 2.78
C VAL A 160 -15.03 -9.88 3.48
N ASP A 161 -15.18 -8.73 4.12
CA ASP A 161 -14.15 -8.07 4.91
C ASP A 161 -14.72 -7.63 6.28
N ALA A 162 -14.35 -8.37 7.30
CA ALA A 162 -14.85 -8.15 8.65
C ALA A 162 -14.40 -6.80 9.25
N LYS A 163 -13.29 -6.23 8.76
CA LYS A 163 -12.73 -4.96 9.22
C LYS A 163 -12.12 -4.18 8.06
N PRO A 164 -12.95 -3.53 7.22
CA PRO A 164 -12.50 -2.73 6.10
C PRO A 164 -11.51 -1.64 6.51
N LEU A 165 -10.53 -1.37 5.63
CA LEU A 165 -9.60 -0.27 5.77
C LEU A 165 -10.19 0.97 5.08
N VAL A 166 -10.32 2.08 5.82
CA VAL A 166 -10.91 3.33 5.32
C VAL A 166 -9.91 4.46 5.46
N SER A 167 -9.62 5.17 4.39
CA SER A 167 -8.85 6.42 4.40
C SER A 167 -9.80 7.60 4.30
N PHE A 168 -9.73 8.53 5.26
CA PHE A 168 -10.51 9.76 5.27
C PHE A 168 -9.63 10.90 4.82
N GLU A 169 -9.98 11.52 3.69
CA GLU A 169 -9.13 12.42 2.92
C GLU A 169 -9.79 13.78 2.70
N ASP A 170 -9.03 14.86 2.82
CA ASP A 170 -9.47 16.20 2.45
C ASP A 170 -8.39 16.90 1.61
N HIS A 171 -8.49 16.78 0.29
CA HIS A 171 -7.57 17.37 -0.66
C HIS A 171 -7.89 18.85 -0.99
N THR A 172 -8.54 19.56 -0.08
CA THR A 172 -8.79 20.99 -0.25
C THR A 172 -7.46 21.77 -0.27
N PRO A 173 -7.22 22.65 -1.27
CA PRO A 173 -6.00 23.44 -1.33
C PRO A 173 -5.75 24.24 -0.04
N GLY A 174 -4.49 24.32 0.39
CA GLY A 174 -4.08 25.00 1.63
C GLY A 174 -3.96 24.07 2.83
N GLN A 175 -4.20 22.76 2.68
CA GLN A 175 -4.02 21.75 3.72
C GLN A 175 -3.39 20.46 3.17
N GLY A 176 -3.02 19.53 4.05
CA GLY A 176 -2.43 18.24 3.69
C GLY A 176 -1.21 18.39 2.77
N GLN A 177 -1.15 17.58 1.73
CA GLN A 177 -0.05 17.62 0.77
C GLN A 177 0.06 18.93 -0.02
N TYR A 178 -1.03 19.68 -0.19
CA TYR A 178 -1.08 20.98 -0.89
C TYR A 178 -1.17 22.16 0.07
N ARG A 179 -0.58 22.05 1.25
CA ARG A 179 -0.47 23.14 2.23
C ARG A 179 0.15 24.38 1.62
N ASP A 180 1.20 24.24 0.80
CA ASP A 180 1.67 25.30 -0.08
C ASP A 180 0.91 25.24 -1.42
N ARG A 181 -0.04 26.13 -1.56
CA ARG A 181 -0.87 26.30 -2.74
C ARG A 181 -0.06 26.40 -4.04
N THR A 182 1.16 26.94 -4.01
CA THR A 182 2.02 27.14 -5.19
C THR A 182 2.38 25.80 -5.86
N TYR A 183 2.54 24.72 -5.07
CA TYR A 183 2.79 23.39 -5.63
C TYR A 183 1.59 22.86 -6.41
N LEU A 184 0.37 23.05 -5.91
CA LEU A 184 -0.85 22.65 -6.62
C LEU A 184 -1.01 23.45 -7.91
N GLU A 185 -0.81 24.77 -7.86
CA GLU A 185 -0.86 25.63 -9.04
C GLU A 185 0.14 25.18 -10.13
N ASN A 186 1.38 24.90 -9.75
CA ASN A 186 2.41 24.39 -10.64
C ASN A 186 2.06 23.02 -11.23
N TRP A 187 1.47 22.13 -10.42
CA TRP A 187 1.00 20.82 -10.88
C TRP A 187 -0.12 20.95 -11.91
N ILE A 188 -1.09 21.83 -11.66
CA ILE A 188 -2.20 22.12 -12.57
C ILE A 188 -1.68 22.72 -13.89
N MET A 189 -0.75 23.69 -13.82
CA MET A 189 -0.09 24.23 -15.00
C MET A 189 0.52 23.13 -15.87
N GLY A 190 1.30 22.24 -15.27
CA GLY A 190 1.98 21.15 -15.98
C GLY A 190 1.04 20.06 -16.50
N SER A 191 0.05 19.67 -15.71
CA SER A 191 -0.85 18.55 -16.04
C SER A 191 -1.96 18.95 -17.03
N ARG A 192 -2.44 20.19 -16.97
CA ARG A 192 -3.54 20.70 -17.82
C ARG A 192 -3.09 21.68 -18.88
N ASN A 193 -1.78 21.94 -18.98
CA ASN A 193 -1.20 22.91 -19.92
C ASN A 193 -1.85 24.32 -19.82
N MET A 194 -2.07 24.77 -18.58
CA MET A 194 -2.65 26.06 -18.24
C MET A 194 -1.55 27.12 -18.02
N THR A 195 -1.89 28.39 -18.28
CA THR A 195 -1.07 29.52 -17.82
C THR A 195 -1.13 29.63 -16.29
N ARG A 196 -0.24 30.45 -15.71
CA ARG A 196 -0.25 30.67 -14.25
C ARG A 196 -1.55 31.34 -13.79
N GLU A 197 -2.03 32.31 -14.54
CA GLU A 197 -3.27 33.03 -14.25
C GLU A 197 -4.48 32.10 -14.29
N GLU A 198 -4.53 31.20 -15.28
CA GLU A 198 -5.59 30.17 -15.37
C GLU A 198 -5.51 29.16 -14.23
N ALA A 199 -4.32 28.72 -13.86
CA ALA A 199 -4.13 27.79 -12.76
C ALA A 199 -4.54 28.39 -11.40
N VAL A 200 -4.15 29.66 -11.15
CA VAL A 200 -4.56 30.42 -9.95
C VAL A 200 -6.08 30.53 -9.88
N ALA A 201 -6.72 30.99 -10.97
CA ALA A 201 -8.18 31.11 -11.05
C ALA A 201 -8.89 29.77 -10.85
N HIS A 202 -8.32 28.69 -11.39
CA HIS A 202 -8.84 27.33 -11.20
C HIS A 202 -8.75 26.87 -9.74
N VAL A 203 -7.63 27.12 -9.03
CA VAL A 203 -7.48 26.82 -7.62
C VAL A 203 -8.43 27.66 -6.77
N ASP A 204 -8.64 28.94 -7.09
CA ASP A 204 -9.62 29.78 -6.41
C ASP A 204 -11.05 29.22 -6.55
N GLN A 205 -11.39 28.74 -7.74
CA GLN A 205 -12.68 28.12 -7.98
C GLN A 205 -12.85 26.84 -7.16
N ILE A 206 -11.83 25.96 -7.12
CA ILE A 206 -11.83 24.76 -6.27
C ILE A 206 -12.08 25.13 -4.82
N LEU A 207 -11.41 26.17 -4.29
CA LEU A 207 -11.59 26.60 -2.90
C LEU A 207 -13.02 27.04 -2.62
N ILE A 208 -13.65 27.79 -3.52
CA ILE A 208 -15.06 28.22 -3.39
C ILE A 208 -15.99 26.99 -3.35
N GLU A 209 -15.81 26.06 -4.29
CA GLU A 209 -16.61 24.84 -4.38
C GLU A 209 -16.45 23.96 -3.15
N ARG A 210 -15.21 23.75 -2.69
CA ARG A 210 -14.89 22.96 -1.49
C ARG A 210 -15.46 23.59 -0.20
N GLU A 211 -15.42 24.92 -0.08
CA GLU A 211 -15.98 25.62 1.08
C GLU A 211 -17.51 25.50 1.13
N ALA A 212 -18.18 25.57 -0.02
CA ALA A 212 -19.64 25.41 -0.09
C ALA A 212 -20.14 24.06 0.46
N VAL A 213 -19.31 23.02 0.37
CA VAL A 213 -19.65 21.66 0.84
C VAL A 213 -18.90 21.24 2.10
N ARG A 214 -18.27 22.17 2.81
CA ARG A 214 -17.49 21.92 4.02
C ARG A 214 -18.25 21.12 5.09
N HIS A 215 -19.54 21.38 5.23
CA HIS A 215 -20.40 20.70 6.20
C HIS A 215 -20.49 19.17 6.00
N ASN A 216 -20.16 18.64 4.81
CA ASN A 216 -20.17 17.21 4.55
C ASN A 216 -19.14 16.46 5.42
N LYS A 217 -17.99 17.09 5.71
CA LYS A 217 -17.01 16.55 6.66
C LYS A 217 -17.65 16.30 8.03
N GLU A 218 -18.44 17.26 8.49
CA GLU A 218 -19.11 17.18 9.81
C GLU A 218 -20.22 16.11 9.83
N LEU A 219 -20.80 15.77 8.68
CA LEU A 219 -21.78 14.68 8.55
C LEU A 219 -21.12 13.29 8.55
N ALA A 220 -19.96 13.15 7.93
CA ALA A 220 -19.28 11.86 7.80
C ALA A 220 -18.57 11.42 9.11
N LEU A 221 -17.94 12.35 9.81
CA LEU A 221 -17.10 12.07 10.98
C LEU A 221 -17.79 11.31 12.11
N PRO A 222 -19.02 11.61 12.54
CA PRO A 222 -19.69 10.87 13.61
C PRO A 222 -19.82 9.38 13.31
N TRP A 223 -20.22 9.02 12.08
CA TRP A 223 -20.36 7.64 11.67
C TRP A 223 -19.01 6.93 11.61
N LEU A 224 -18.00 7.55 10.97
CA LEU A 224 -16.64 6.99 10.91
C LEU A 224 -16.05 6.75 12.29
N THR A 225 -16.19 7.72 13.19
CA THR A 225 -15.74 7.65 14.59
C THR A 225 -16.41 6.50 15.33
N GLU A 226 -17.72 6.35 15.18
CA GLU A 226 -18.47 5.24 15.79
C GLU A 226 -18.01 3.88 15.23
N GLN A 227 -17.93 3.72 13.90
CA GLN A 227 -17.50 2.47 13.30
C GLN A 227 -16.06 2.10 13.70
N ALA A 228 -15.16 3.07 13.78
CA ALA A 228 -13.79 2.85 14.25
C ALA A 228 -13.75 2.47 15.73
N ALA A 229 -14.51 3.14 16.60
CA ALA A 229 -14.62 2.81 18.03
C ALA A 229 -15.17 1.42 18.29
N LEU A 230 -16.15 0.98 17.48
CA LEU A 230 -16.71 -0.38 17.53
C LEU A 230 -15.77 -1.45 16.94
N GLY A 231 -14.65 -1.06 16.32
CA GLY A 231 -13.74 -1.98 15.65
C GLY A 231 -14.25 -2.54 14.33
N ASN A 232 -15.32 -1.97 13.78
CA ASN A 232 -15.93 -2.37 12.51
C ASN A 232 -15.12 -1.93 11.29
N ILE A 233 -14.26 -0.90 11.44
CA ILE A 233 -13.33 -0.42 10.42
C ILE A 233 -11.97 -0.13 11.04
N THR A 234 -10.93 -0.12 10.22
CA THR A 234 -9.65 0.51 10.55
C THR A 234 -9.60 1.87 9.85
N LEU A 235 -9.50 2.96 10.61
CA LEU A 235 -9.55 4.31 10.06
C LEU A 235 -8.15 4.92 9.94
N MET A 236 -7.84 5.46 8.77
CA MET A 236 -6.64 6.21 8.42
C MET A 236 -6.97 7.70 8.32
N ALA A 237 -6.10 8.54 8.85
CA ALA A 237 -6.09 9.98 8.61
C ALA A 237 -5.07 10.28 7.52
N HIS A 238 -5.53 10.80 6.39
CA HIS A 238 -4.72 11.08 5.22
C HIS A 238 -4.02 12.44 5.30
N ASP A 239 -2.74 12.49 4.94
CA ASP A 239 -1.92 13.70 4.82
C ASP A 239 -1.91 14.65 6.04
N PRO A 240 -1.86 14.17 7.31
CA PRO A 240 -1.79 15.10 8.44
C PRO A 240 -0.52 15.96 8.34
N ALA A 241 -0.70 17.28 8.44
CA ALA A 241 0.37 18.26 8.23
C ALA A 241 0.89 18.88 9.53
N THR A 242 0.07 18.86 10.58
CA THR A 242 0.37 19.49 11.87
C THR A 242 0.06 18.55 13.03
N PRO A 243 0.62 18.81 14.23
CA PRO A 243 0.21 18.10 15.44
C PRO A 243 -1.29 18.23 15.75
N GLU A 244 -1.91 19.35 15.38
CA GLU A 244 -3.34 19.60 15.55
C GLU A 244 -4.18 18.69 14.66
N ASP A 245 -3.77 18.46 13.40
CA ASP A 245 -4.43 17.51 12.50
C ASP A 245 -4.40 16.09 13.08
N VAL A 246 -3.27 15.70 13.68
CA VAL A 246 -3.13 14.41 14.35
C VAL A 246 -4.02 14.34 15.59
N ALA A 247 -4.06 15.40 16.40
CA ALA A 247 -4.93 15.46 17.58
C ALA A 247 -6.41 15.37 17.17
N GLU A 248 -6.81 16.01 16.08
CA GLU A 248 -8.15 15.88 15.50
C GLU A 248 -8.41 14.42 15.08
N ALA A 249 -7.48 13.78 14.34
CA ALA A 249 -7.60 12.38 13.88
C ALA A 249 -7.75 11.39 15.05
N VAL A 250 -7.08 11.62 16.18
CA VAL A 250 -7.27 10.83 17.40
C VAL A 250 -8.70 10.89 17.90
N THR A 251 -9.37 12.05 17.80
CA THR A 251 -10.78 12.17 18.21
C THR A 251 -11.73 11.34 17.34
N TRP A 252 -11.32 10.99 16.11
CA TRP A 252 -12.09 10.12 15.20
C TRP A 252 -11.81 8.64 15.41
N ASN A 253 -10.98 8.27 16.37
CA ASN A 253 -10.44 6.93 16.56
C ASN A 253 -9.62 6.43 15.34
N ALA A 254 -8.98 7.33 14.60
CA ALA A 254 -7.99 6.94 13.60
C ALA A 254 -6.82 6.23 14.29
N SER A 255 -6.36 5.14 13.69
CA SER A 255 -5.22 4.35 14.20
C SER A 255 -3.96 4.47 13.34
N ILE A 256 -4.10 5.11 12.18
CA ILE A 256 -3.03 5.25 11.18
C ILE A 256 -2.99 6.69 10.70
N ALA A 257 -1.79 7.29 10.70
CA ALA A 257 -1.47 8.52 10.00
C ALA A 257 -0.84 8.15 8.66
N GLU A 258 -1.61 8.31 7.59
CA GLU A 258 -1.19 8.00 6.24
C GLU A 258 -0.56 9.23 5.59
N PHE A 259 0.67 9.09 5.10
CA PHE A 259 1.45 10.13 4.43
C PHE A 259 1.61 11.44 5.22
N PRO A 260 2.05 11.40 6.51
CA PRO A 260 2.27 12.63 7.24
C PRO A 260 3.23 13.56 6.47
N THR A 261 2.85 14.84 6.33
CA THR A 261 3.52 15.77 5.43
C THR A 261 4.60 16.62 6.13
N SER A 262 4.76 16.47 7.46
CA SER A 262 5.80 17.12 8.26
C SER A 262 6.40 16.17 9.30
N VAL A 263 7.59 16.50 9.81
CA VAL A 263 8.23 15.77 10.91
C VAL A 263 7.39 15.90 12.18
N GLU A 264 6.85 17.08 12.43
CA GLU A 264 6.06 17.40 13.63
C GLU A 264 4.77 16.57 13.65
N ALA A 265 4.08 16.42 12.50
CA ALA A 265 2.89 15.57 12.40
C ALA A 265 3.24 14.09 12.64
N ALA A 266 4.34 13.60 12.05
CA ALA A 266 4.78 12.22 12.26
C ALA A 266 5.18 11.94 13.72
N GLN A 267 5.84 12.90 14.39
CA GLN A 267 6.17 12.81 15.81
C GLN A 267 4.91 12.81 16.69
N ALA A 268 3.94 13.67 16.38
CA ALA A 268 2.66 13.70 17.07
C ALA A 268 1.88 12.39 16.90
N ALA A 269 1.85 11.83 15.67
CA ALA A 269 1.24 10.54 15.40
C ALA A 269 1.87 9.42 16.25
N ARG A 270 3.20 9.34 16.29
CA ARG A 270 3.94 8.39 17.11
C ARG A 270 3.64 8.57 18.60
N ALA A 271 3.63 9.82 19.09
CA ALA A 271 3.32 10.12 20.49
C ALA A 271 1.88 9.75 20.87
N ALA A 272 0.95 9.88 19.95
CA ALA A 272 -0.45 9.49 20.12
C ALA A 272 -0.72 7.99 19.91
N GLY A 273 0.30 7.20 19.55
CA GLY A 273 0.18 5.76 19.32
C GLY A 273 -0.38 5.37 17.96
N LEU A 274 -0.48 6.30 17.01
CA LEU A 274 -0.84 5.99 15.64
C LEU A 274 0.34 5.34 14.92
N ARG A 275 0.05 4.39 14.02
CA ARG A 275 1.02 3.90 13.03
C ARG A 275 1.18 4.89 11.90
N THR A 276 2.35 4.93 11.28
CA THR A 276 2.64 5.84 10.16
C THR A 276 3.00 5.06 8.91
N VAL A 277 2.37 5.42 7.78
CA VAL A 277 2.68 4.88 6.45
C VAL A 277 3.18 6.01 5.57
N CYS A 278 4.27 5.78 4.84
CA CYS A 278 4.85 6.75 3.91
C CYS A 278 4.83 6.23 2.48
N GLY A 279 4.94 7.12 1.49
CA GLY A 279 4.96 6.73 0.08
C GLY A 279 6.32 6.14 -0.35
N ALA A 280 6.33 4.93 -0.89
CA ALA A 280 7.53 4.32 -1.47
C ALA A 280 8.12 5.13 -2.65
N PRO A 281 7.32 5.79 -3.52
CA PRO A 281 7.85 6.68 -4.55
C PRO A 281 8.64 7.86 -3.97
N ASN A 282 8.23 8.39 -2.82
CA ASN A 282 8.94 9.44 -2.08
C ASN A 282 10.29 8.91 -1.56
N ALA A 283 10.32 7.73 -0.93
CA ALA A 283 11.54 7.09 -0.47
C ALA A 283 12.50 6.76 -1.63
N LEU A 284 11.98 6.28 -2.77
CA LEU A 284 12.76 5.97 -3.97
C LEU A 284 13.42 7.21 -4.58
N ARG A 285 12.72 8.35 -4.60
CA ARG A 285 13.25 9.62 -5.12
C ARG A 285 14.13 10.36 -4.12
N GLY A 286 13.99 10.06 -2.82
CA GLY A 286 14.67 10.76 -1.73
C GLY A 286 14.08 12.15 -1.43
N SER A 287 12.93 12.50 -2.02
CA SER A 287 12.26 13.80 -1.80
C SER A 287 10.77 13.71 -2.10
N SER A 288 9.97 14.54 -1.41
CA SER A 288 8.55 14.73 -1.74
C SER A 288 8.39 15.47 -3.08
N HIS A 289 7.32 15.19 -3.80
CA HIS A 289 6.95 15.89 -5.03
C HIS A 289 6.27 17.25 -4.75
N SER A 290 5.73 17.43 -3.55
CA SER A 290 4.99 18.63 -3.12
C SER A 290 5.78 19.50 -2.12
N GLY A 291 7.10 19.25 -1.95
CA GLY A 291 7.96 20.02 -1.05
C GLY A 291 7.79 19.70 0.43
N ASN A 292 7.00 18.70 0.77
CA ASN A 292 6.80 18.19 2.13
C ASN A 292 8.00 17.35 2.62
N VAL A 293 7.93 16.82 3.84
CA VAL A 293 8.98 15.95 4.39
C VAL A 293 9.23 14.73 3.50
N SER A 294 10.47 14.29 3.42
CA SER A 294 10.79 13.07 2.70
C SER A 294 10.52 11.83 3.54
N ALA A 295 10.04 10.74 2.90
CA ALA A 295 9.91 9.45 3.57
C ALA A 295 11.26 8.95 4.13
N THR A 296 12.37 9.24 3.44
CA THR A 296 13.72 8.91 3.88
C THR A 296 14.07 9.58 5.20
N GLU A 297 13.70 10.84 5.38
CA GLU A 297 13.90 11.57 6.64
C GLU A 297 13.06 10.96 7.77
N LEU A 298 11.77 10.69 7.54
CA LEU A 298 10.91 10.05 8.54
C LEU A 298 11.42 8.65 8.93
N ILE A 299 11.92 7.87 7.96
CA ILE A 299 12.54 6.56 8.22
C ILE A 299 13.79 6.72 9.10
N SER A 300 14.68 7.66 8.78
CA SER A 300 15.90 7.93 9.55
C SER A 300 15.61 8.35 10.99
N LEU A 301 14.48 9.01 11.22
CA LEU A 301 14.02 9.43 12.55
C LEU A 301 13.22 8.33 13.29
N GLY A 302 13.02 7.16 12.68
CA GLY A 302 12.20 6.08 13.23
C GLY A 302 10.70 6.39 13.28
N LEU A 303 10.23 7.29 12.42
CA LEU A 303 8.84 7.79 12.38
C LEU A 303 8.01 7.17 11.23
N CYS A 304 8.50 6.11 10.59
CA CYS A 304 7.79 5.40 9.53
C CYS A 304 7.67 3.92 9.89
N ASP A 305 6.45 3.41 9.99
CA ASP A 305 6.18 2.01 10.28
C ASP A 305 6.11 1.15 9.01
N GLY A 306 5.63 1.72 7.90
CA GLY A 306 5.50 1.02 6.63
C GLY A 306 5.56 1.95 5.42
N LEU A 307 5.84 1.37 4.26
CA LEU A 307 5.74 2.03 2.97
C LEU A 307 4.55 1.47 2.19
N SER A 308 3.94 2.31 1.37
CA SER A 308 2.93 1.92 0.39
C SER A 308 3.25 2.48 -0.99
N SER A 309 2.68 1.88 -2.03
CA SER A 309 3.06 2.21 -3.40
C SER A 309 2.44 3.50 -3.93
N ASP A 310 1.33 3.94 -3.34
CA ASP A 310 0.61 5.12 -3.77
C ASP A 310 0.27 5.01 -5.29
N TYR A 311 0.72 5.93 -6.11
CA TYR A 311 0.52 5.95 -7.58
C TYR A 311 1.51 5.07 -8.36
N LEU A 312 2.54 4.48 -7.71
CA LEU A 312 3.60 3.72 -8.41
C LEU A 312 3.81 2.32 -7.78
N PRO A 313 3.02 1.32 -8.13
CA PRO A 313 3.07 -0.03 -7.54
C PRO A 313 4.46 -0.70 -7.55
N PHE A 314 5.31 -0.32 -8.49
CA PHE A 314 6.66 -0.90 -8.65
C PHE A 314 7.72 -0.24 -7.76
N ALA A 315 7.39 0.83 -7.03
CA ALA A 315 8.35 1.57 -6.20
C ALA A 315 8.80 0.81 -4.96
N MET A 316 8.00 -0.11 -4.43
CA MET A 316 8.21 -0.76 -3.14
C MET A 316 9.58 -1.42 -3.01
N LEU A 317 9.88 -2.38 -3.86
CA LEU A 317 11.17 -3.09 -3.83
C LEU A 317 12.35 -2.18 -4.26
N GLY A 318 12.09 -1.21 -5.15
CA GLY A 318 13.06 -0.19 -5.53
C GLY A 318 13.45 0.72 -4.37
N ALA A 319 12.48 1.08 -3.51
CA ALA A 319 12.73 1.84 -2.29
C ALA A 319 13.64 1.08 -1.32
N VAL A 320 13.43 -0.24 -1.13
CA VAL A 320 14.31 -1.10 -0.32
C VAL A 320 15.77 -0.95 -0.78
N GLY A 321 16.05 -1.14 -2.08
CA GLY A 321 17.40 -1.02 -2.61
C GLY A 321 17.99 0.37 -2.44
N THR A 322 17.19 1.42 -2.59
CA THR A 322 17.65 2.82 -2.44
C THR A 322 17.96 3.17 -1.00
N LEU A 323 17.09 2.78 -0.05
CA LEU A 323 17.28 3.04 1.39
C LEU A 323 18.55 2.37 1.92
N VAL A 324 18.78 1.11 1.55
CA VAL A 324 19.99 0.37 1.93
C VAL A 324 21.25 0.99 1.33
N LYS A 325 21.22 1.31 0.02
CA LYS A 325 22.36 1.96 -0.65
C LYS A 325 22.77 3.27 0.00
N ASN A 326 21.78 4.07 0.37
CA ASN A 326 22.04 5.39 0.95
C ASN A 326 22.40 5.30 2.44
N GLY A 327 22.40 4.10 3.05
CA GLY A 327 22.68 3.91 4.46
C GLY A 327 21.59 4.45 5.38
N THR A 328 20.38 4.63 4.86
CA THR A 328 19.22 5.12 5.66
C THR A 328 18.82 4.08 6.70
N CYS A 329 18.83 2.81 6.33
CA CYS A 329 18.57 1.68 7.20
C CYS A 329 19.23 0.40 6.68
N THR A 330 19.28 -0.63 7.52
CA THR A 330 19.78 -1.97 7.15
C THR A 330 18.82 -2.69 6.21
N LEU A 331 19.26 -3.77 5.55
CA LEU A 331 18.42 -4.55 4.67
C LEU A 331 17.21 -5.19 5.40
N PRO A 332 17.34 -5.78 6.60
CA PRO A 332 16.16 -6.25 7.35
C PRO A 332 15.15 -5.14 7.67
N GLU A 333 15.63 -3.96 8.07
CA GLU A 333 14.75 -2.80 8.35
C GLU A 333 14.04 -2.32 7.08
N ALA A 334 14.76 -2.22 5.95
CA ALA A 334 14.16 -1.81 4.68
C ALA A 334 13.12 -2.83 4.17
N VAL A 335 13.38 -4.14 4.31
CA VAL A 335 12.42 -5.20 3.98
C VAL A 335 11.21 -5.13 4.91
N ARG A 336 11.40 -4.89 6.21
CA ARG A 336 10.31 -4.70 7.16
C ARG A 336 9.35 -3.59 6.71
N LEU A 337 9.84 -2.49 6.18
CA LEU A 337 9.03 -1.35 5.73
C LEU A 337 8.07 -1.69 4.57
N VAL A 338 8.32 -2.75 3.82
CA VAL A 338 7.47 -3.17 2.69
C VAL A 338 6.76 -4.51 2.92
N THR A 339 6.92 -5.11 4.12
CA THR A 339 6.37 -6.44 4.44
C THR A 339 5.63 -6.41 5.79
N TYR A 340 6.34 -6.67 6.89
CA TYR A 340 5.77 -6.74 8.23
C TYR A 340 5.24 -5.39 8.74
N GLY A 341 5.89 -4.27 8.42
CA GLY A 341 5.44 -2.95 8.83
C GLY A 341 4.04 -2.62 8.32
N PRO A 342 3.78 -2.67 7.00
CA PRO A 342 2.43 -2.52 6.46
C PRO A 342 1.45 -3.56 7.00
N ALA A 343 1.87 -4.84 7.12
CA ALA A 343 1.01 -5.88 7.70
C ALA A 343 0.50 -5.51 9.09
N GLU A 344 1.42 -5.16 9.99
CA GLU A 344 1.10 -4.76 11.37
C GLU A 344 0.21 -3.51 11.39
N THR A 345 0.46 -2.56 10.49
CA THR A 345 -0.30 -1.33 10.39
C THR A 345 -1.78 -1.59 10.06
N VAL A 346 -2.05 -2.51 9.14
CA VAL A 346 -3.43 -2.84 8.71
C VAL A 346 -4.03 -4.05 9.44
N GLY A 347 -3.34 -4.57 10.48
CA GLY A 347 -3.83 -5.66 11.32
C GLY A 347 -3.71 -7.06 10.70
N ILE A 348 -2.84 -7.28 9.71
CA ILE A 348 -2.51 -8.60 9.18
C ILE A 348 -1.46 -9.25 10.08
N THR A 349 -1.75 -10.44 10.61
CA THR A 349 -0.90 -11.12 11.60
C THR A 349 -0.32 -12.44 11.12
N ASP A 350 -0.89 -13.01 10.06
CA ASP A 350 -0.58 -14.36 9.55
C ASP A 350 0.57 -14.41 8.53
N ARG A 351 1.11 -13.27 8.11
CA ARG A 351 2.15 -13.15 7.06
C ARG A 351 3.03 -11.90 7.23
N GLY A 352 3.92 -11.63 6.26
CA GLY A 352 4.81 -10.45 6.25
C GLY A 352 6.16 -10.71 6.91
N ARG A 353 6.41 -11.92 7.44
CA ARG A 353 7.68 -12.36 8.02
C ARG A 353 8.03 -13.76 7.54
N LEU A 354 9.33 -14.04 7.40
CA LEU A 354 9.81 -15.42 7.31
C LEU A 354 9.90 -15.98 8.73
N GLU A 355 8.86 -16.69 9.14
CA GLU A 355 8.73 -17.26 10.49
C GLU A 355 7.90 -18.54 10.41
N VAL A 356 8.30 -19.57 11.16
CA VAL A 356 7.60 -20.86 11.21
C VAL A 356 6.17 -20.67 11.72
N GLY A 357 5.22 -21.28 11.03
CA GLY A 357 3.79 -21.20 11.32
C GLY A 357 3.07 -20.10 10.55
N LEU A 358 3.76 -19.19 9.87
CA LEU A 358 3.15 -18.15 9.04
C LEU A 358 2.93 -18.61 7.60
N VAL A 359 2.02 -17.91 6.95
CA VAL A 359 1.71 -18.06 5.52
C VAL A 359 2.96 -17.80 4.69
N ALA A 360 3.28 -18.73 3.81
CA ALA A 360 4.47 -18.71 2.96
C ALA A 360 4.28 -17.83 1.70
N ASP A 361 3.95 -16.56 1.90
CA ASP A 361 4.08 -15.54 0.87
C ASP A 361 5.55 -15.11 0.82
N VAL A 362 6.26 -15.48 -0.25
CA VAL A 362 7.73 -15.38 -0.33
C VAL A 362 8.16 -14.79 -1.65
N VAL A 363 9.16 -13.92 -1.61
CA VAL A 363 9.83 -13.34 -2.78
C VAL A 363 11.29 -13.75 -2.79
N VAL A 364 11.77 -14.24 -3.92
CA VAL A 364 13.21 -14.41 -4.20
C VAL A 364 13.64 -13.35 -5.21
N CYS A 365 14.65 -12.57 -4.85
CA CYS A 365 15.10 -11.46 -5.67
C CYS A 365 16.62 -11.26 -5.59
N ARG A 366 17.16 -10.48 -6.52
CA ARG A 366 18.54 -9.97 -6.50
C ARG A 366 18.54 -8.46 -6.68
N PHE A 367 19.52 -7.79 -6.10
CA PHE A 367 19.77 -6.38 -6.36
C PHE A 367 21.05 -6.24 -7.20
N ASN A 368 20.91 -5.66 -8.41
CA ASN A 368 22.02 -5.27 -9.24
C ASN A 368 22.14 -3.75 -9.20
N ARG A 369 23.22 -3.22 -8.60
CA ARG A 369 23.42 -1.78 -8.37
C ARG A 369 22.19 -1.12 -7.73
N ASN A 370 21.54 -1.83 -6.79
CA ASN A 370 20.29 -1.49 -6.08
C ASN A 370 18.99 -1.53 -6.90
N LEU A 371 19.05 -1.95 -8.15
CA LEU A 371 17.86 -2.23 -8.93
C LEU A 371 17.44 -3.67 -8.65
N PRO A 372 16.17 -3.87 -8.20
CA PRO A 372 15.67 -5.19 -7.90
C PRO A 372 15.37 -5.98 -9.18
N SER A 373 15.62 -7.28 -9.11
CA SER A 373 15.15 -8.26 -10.09
C SER A 373 14.46 -9.38 -9.33
N VAL A 374 13.16 -9.50 -9.50
CA VAL A 374 12.37 -10.58 -8.91
C VAL A 374 12.59 -11.85 -9.72
N LEU A 375 13.01 -12.92 -9.05
CA LEU A 375 13.27 -14.24 -9.64
C LEU A 375 12.13 -15.21 -9.39
N GLY A 376 11.37 -15.01 -8.32
CA GLY A 376 10.22 -15.83 -8.01
C GLY A 376 9.35 -15.19 -6.94
N VAL A 377 8.04 -15.44 -7.04
CA VAL A 377 7.03 -15.04 -6.06
C VAL A 377 6.14 -16.24 -5.79
N TRP A 378 6.07 -16.67 -4.55
CA TRP A 378 5.19 -17.74 -4.09
C TRP A 378 4.12 -17.17 -3.17
N ARG A 379 2.92 -17.68 -3.33
CA ARG A 379 1.79 -17.42 -2.44
C ARG A 379 1.25 -18.76 -1.95
N ALA A 380 0.81 -18.82 -0.71
CA ALA A 380 0.33 -20.03 -0.05
C ALA A 380 -0.67 -20.87 -0.86
N ASN A 381 -1.58 -20.21 -1.58
CA ASN A 381 -2.68 -20.86 -2.33
C ASN A 381 -2.64 -20.59 -3.84
N GLY A 382 -1.50 -20.15 -4.38
CA GLY A 382 -1.38 -19.76 -5.79
C GLY A 382 -0.25 -20.47 -6.54
N SER A 383 -0.33 -20.46 -7.86
CA SER A 383 0.79 -20.88 -8.69
C SER A 383 1.96 -19.91 -8.57
N PRO A 384 3.20 -20.38 -8.47
CA PRO A 384 4.34 -19.50 -8.42
C PRO A 384 4.53 -18.75 -9.75
N LEU A 385 4.89 -17.46 -9.64
CA LEU A 385 5.55 -16.74 -10.72
C LEU A 385 7.05 -16.88 -10.47
N GLN A 386 7.77 -17.58 -11.33
CA GLN A 386 9.20 -17.83 -11.12
C GLN A 386 9.98 -17.95 -12.43
N SER A 387 11.20 -17.45 -12.43
CA SER A 387 12.23 -17.75 -13.43
C SER A 387 13.17 -18.87 -12.96
N LEU A 388 13.17 -19.19 -11.66
CA LEU A 388 13.94 -20.29 -11.10
C LEU A 388 13.24 -21.62 -11.34
N ALA A 389 13.96 -22.61 -11.83
CA ALA A 389 13.40 -23.95 -12.08
C ALA A 389 13.14 -24.69 -10.76
N MET A 390 11.97 -25.33 -10.66
CA MET A 390 11.71 -26.35 -9.64
C MET A 390 12.55 -27.58 -9.98
N GLN A 391 13.25 -28.14 -9.00
CA GLN A 391 14.08 -29.33 -9.13
C GLN A 391 13.53 -30.46 -8.24
N GLY A 392 13.84 -31.71 -8.63
CA GLY A 392 13.26 -32.89 -7.99
C GLY A 392 11.92 -33.28 -8.59
N VAL A 393 11.69 -34.53 -8.84
CA VAL A 393 10.43 -35.11 -9.37
C VAL A 393 9.91 -36.13 -8.40
#